data_75f1d0fa37febd74091057af2644eb2e
#
_entry.id   75f1d0fa37febd74091057af2644eb2e
#
_cell.length_a   1.000
_cell.length_b   1.000
_cell.length_c   1.000
_cell.angle_alpha   90.00
_cell.angle_beta   90.00
_cell.angle_gamma   90.00
#
_symmetry.space_group_name_H-M   'P 1'
#
loop_
_entity.id
_entity.type
_entity.pdbx_description
1 polymer ?
#
loop_
_entity_poly.entity_id
_entity_poly.type
_entity_poly.pdbx_seq_one_letter_code
_entity_poly.pdbx_strand_id
1 'polypeptide(L)'
;MAADFTSYFPQLVRGLVLVAPGGLIRRSHTTWKSRLLYSTSGLMPESWIESLVAKRLYTGPEVARSIEPEPDTVENAEIKTANRGDAVYASSHYALLPGNPYSTVGAVVDWQIKHHKGFVPAFISSIRYAPVHSEHARWRILGQNIANITKGSGKLKRVYIVLGETDPIIVKDEIIEDARECLGSGNVEFEVVIGAGHEVAIERADDIVRVLGTALHMW
;
A
#
# COMPACT_ATOMS: atom_id res chain seq x y z
N MET A 1 6.01 8.57 -1.60
CA MET A 1 6.55 9.77 -0.88
C MET A 1 7.83 9.51 -0.10
N ALA A 2 7.90 8.59 0.90
CA ALA A 2 9.17 8.36 1.63
C ALA A 2 10.32 7.92 0.72
N ALA A 3 10.08 6.99 -0.22
CA ALA A 3 11.07 6.59 -1.23
C ALA A 3 11.50 7.76 -2.12
N ASP A 4 10.54 8.63 -2.51
CA ASP A 4 10.84 9.83 -3.32
C ASP A 4 11.67 10.83 -2.55
N PHE A 5 11.28 11.12 -1.30
CA PHE A 5 12.07 12.00 -0.45
C PHE A 5 13.52 11.50 -0.33
N THR A 6 13.67 10.20 -0.10
CA THR A 6 14.99 9.57 0.01
C THR A 6 15.77 9.61 -1.31
N SER A 7 15.10 9.52 -2.45
CA SER A 7 15.78 9.64 -3.75
C SER A 7 16.33 11.03 -4.03
N TYR A 8 15.69 12.09 -3.49
CA TYR A 8 16.17 13.48 -3.62
C TYR A 8 17.16 13.89 -2.52
N PHE A 9 16.96 13.37 -1.30
CA PHE A 9 17.71 13.81 -0.12
C PHE A 9 18.30 12.62 0.66
N PRO A 10 19.08 11.74 -0.01
CA PRO A 10 19.57 10.51 0.62
C PRO A 10 20.50 10.78 1.81
N GLN A 11 21.21 11.93 1.82
CA GLN A 11 22.10 12.34 2.90
C GLN A 11 21.36 12.68 4.21
N LEU A 12 20.07 12.95 4.16
CA LEU A 12 19.25 13.25 5.32
C LEU A 12 18.63 12.01 5.96
N VAL A 13 18.67 10.86 5.26
CA VAL A 13 18.01 9.62 5.69
C VAL A 13 19.03 8.66 6.27
N ARG A 14 18.79 8.18 7.49
CA ARG A 14 19.64 7.20 8.19
C ARG A 14 19.18 5.77 7.99
N GLY A 15 17.87 5.57 7.86
CA GLY A 15 17.23 4.30 7.60
C GLY A 15 15.91 4.53 6.86
N LEU A 16 15.52 3.58 6.01
CA LEU A 16 14.26 3.61 5.28
C LEU A 16 13.55 2.28 5.47
N VAL A 17 12.40 2.35 6.12
CA VAL A 17 11.49 1.21 6.26
C VAL A 17 10.19 1.58 5.53
N LEU A 18 9.77 0.74 4.61
CA LEU A 18 8.56 0.90 3.82
C LEU A 18 7.60 -0.23 4.18
N VAL A 19 6.41 0.09 4.63
CA VAL A 19 5.39 -0.86 5.05
C VAL A 19 4.28 -0.86 4.01
N ALA A 20 4.00 -2.00 3.40
CA ALA A 20 3.06 -2.18 2.30
C ALA A 20 3.14 -1.03 1.27
N PRO A 21 4.33 -0.77 0.68
CA PRO A 21 4.56 0.45 -0.08
C PRO A 21 3.88 0.42 -1.44
N GLY A 22 3.20 1.52 -1.79
CA GLY A 22 2.93 1.86 -3.18
C GLY A 22 4.20 2.30 -3.91
N GLY A 23 4.08 2.52 -5.22
CA GLY A 23 5.16 2.99 -6.10
C GLY A 23 5.56 1.95 -7.15
N LEU A 24 5.57 0.68 -6.80
CA LEU A 24 5.86 -0.43 -7.72
C LEU A 24 4.61 -1.24 -8.10
N ILE A 25 3.42 -0.81 -7.69
CA ILE A 25 2.17 -1.49 -8.08
C ILE A 25 2.07 -1.48 -9.61
N ARG A 26 1.94 -2.66 -10.20
CA ARG A 26 1.86 -2.83 -11.65
C ARG A 26 0.52 -2.32 -12.17
N ARG A 27 0.53 -1.55 -13.24
CA ARG A 27 -0.70 -1.00 -13.86
C ARG A 27 -1.62 -2.07 -14.42
N SER A 28 -1.13 -3.29 -14.63
CA SER A 28 -1.93 -4.46 -15.02
C SER A 28 -3.06 -4.75 -14.02
N HIS A 29 -2.88 -4.42 -12.75
CA HIS A 29 -3.90 -4.56 -11.71
C HIS A 29 -4.95 -3.44 -11.71
N THR A 30 -4.79 -2.41 -12.55
CA THR A 30 -5.75 -1.31 -12.64
C THR A 30 -6.76 -1.59 -13.74
N THR A 31 -8.00 -1.90 -13.36
CA THR A 31 -9.08 -2.14 -14.31
C THR A 31 -9.43 -0.87 -15.12
N TRP A 32 -10.04 -1.03 -16.28
CA TRP A 32 -10.51 0.10 -17.10
C TRP A 32 -11.57 0.95 -16.35
N LYS A 33 -12.41 0.31 -15.52
CA LYS A 33 -13.40 1.01 -14.70
C LYS A 33 -12.73 1.87 -13.63
N SER A 34 -11.70 1.36 -12.97
CA SER A 34 -10.91 2.14 -12.01
C SER A 34 -10.19 3.29 -12.71
N ARG A 35 -9.65 3.07 -13.90
CA ARG A 35 -9.03 4.15 -14.71
C ARG A 35 -10.03 5.24 -15.06
N LEU A 36 -11.26 4.88 -15.42
CA LEU A 36 -12.31 5.84 -15.72
C LEU A 36 -12.73 6.60 -14.45
N LEU A 37 -12.95 5.89 -13.34
CA LEU A 37 -13.39 6.45 -12.07
C LEU A 37 -12.38 7.46 -11.50
N TYR A 38 -11.09 7.17 -11.62
CA TYR A 38 -10.02 8.07 -11.14
C TYR A 38 -9.41 8.93 -12.25
N SER A 39 -10.03 8.97 -13.44
CA SER A 39 -9.58 9.83 -14.53
C SER A 39 -9.77 11.31 -14.21
N THR A 40 -8.84 12.13 -14.67
CA THR A 40 -8.92 13.60 -14.66
C THR A 40 -9.55 14.17 -15.93
N SER A 41 -10.09 13.32 -16.81
CA SER A 41 -10.62 13.71 -18.13
C SER A 41 -11.88 14.58 -18.08
N GLY A 42 -12.53 14.71 -16.92
CA GLY A 42 -13.78 15.47 -16.79
C GLY A 42 -15.01 14.81 -17.42
N LEU A 43 -14.92 13.53 -17.83
CA LEU A 43 -16.03 12.80 -18.45
C LEU A 43 -17.19 12.55 -17.48
N MET A 44 -16.90 12.50 -16.17
CA MET A 44 -17.92 12.32 -15.13
C MET A 44 -17.89 13.51 -14.17
N PRO A 45 -19.07 13.98 -13.69
CA PRO A 45 -19.12 14.98 -12.64
C PRO A 45 -18.43 14.49 -11.36
N GLU A 46 -17.63 15.34 -10.71
CA GLU A 46 -16.90 14.98 -9.48
C GLU A 46 -17.82 14.46 -8.38
N SER A 47 -19.02 15.04 -8.24
CA SER A 47 -20.00 14.57 -7.24
C SER A 47 -20.46 13.13 -7.46
N TRP A 48 -20.47 12.66 -8.72
CA TRP A 48 -20.79 11.27 -9.03
C TRP A 48 -19.62 10.36 -8.69
N ILE A 49 -18.40 10.81 -9.02
CA ILE A 49 -17.18 10.09 -8.65
C ILE A 49 -17.09 9.95 -7.13
N GLU A 50 -17.31 11.04 -6.39
CA GLU A 50 -17.33 11.02 -4.92
C GLU A 50 -18.35 10.05 -4.36
N SER A 51 -19.56 10.04 -4.90
CA SER A 51 -20.62 9.12 -4.46
C SER A 51 -20.28 7.66 -4.72
N LEU A 52 -19.72 7.36 -5.91
CA LEU A 52 -19.28 6.00 -6.27
C LEU A 52 -18.11 5.53 -5.41
N VAL A 53 -17.14 6.41 -5.16
CA VAL A 53 -15.97 6.11 -4.32
C VAL A 53 -16.39 5.94 -2.87
N ALA A 54 -17.27 6.82 -2.34
CA ALA A 54 -17.82 6.68 -0.99
C ALA A 54 -18.51 5.31 -0.81
N LYS A 55 -19.35 4.92 -1.77
CA LYS A 55 -20.00 3.61 -1.76
C LYS A 55 -19.01 2.45 -1.79
N ARG A 56 -17.94 2.57 -2.58
CA ARG A 56 -16.87 1.55 -2.66
C ARG A 56 -16.04 1.43 -1.39
N LEU A 57 -15.83 2.55 -0.69
CA LEU A 57 -15.08 2.60 0.57
C LEU A 57 -15.89 2.17 1.78
N TYR A 58 -17.23 2.13 1.66
CA TYR A 58 -18.10 1.72 2.73
C TYR A 58 -17.86 0.23 3.07
N THR A 59 -17.39 -0.03 4.27
CA THR A 59 -16.96 -1.35 4.75
C THR A 59 -17.99 -2.06 5.62
N GLY A 60 -19.27 -1.70 5.52
CA GLY A 60 -20.34 -2.38 6.23
C GLY A 60 -20.44 -3.88 5.86
N PRO A 61 -20.93 -4.74 6.77
CA PRO A 61 -20.95 -6.20 6.58
C PRO A 61 -21.65 -6.68 5.33
N GLU A 62 -22.69 -5.95 4.90
CA GLU A 62 -23.48 -6.28 3.72
C GLU A 62 -22.79 -5.84 2.41
N VAL A 63 -22.04 -4.76 2.45
CA VAL A 63 -21.37 -4.19 1.27
C VAL A 63 -20.06 -4.89 0.97
N ALA A 64 -19.32 -5.34 1.97
CA ALA A 64 -18.09 -6.10 1.78
C ALA A 64 -18.32 -7.42 1.03
N ARG A 65 -19.50 -8.03 1.19
CA ARG A 65 -19.91 -9.25 0.48
C ARG A 65 -20.45 -8.98 -0.93
N SER A 66 -20.90 -7.76 -1.22
CA SER A 66 -21.50 -7.37 -2.51
C SER A 66 -20.52 -6.64 -3.44
N ILE A 67 -19.29 -6.38 -3.01
CA ILE A 67 -18.22 -5.95 -3.94
C ILE A 67 -17.81 -7.20 -4.70
N GLU A 68 -18.53 -7.48 -5.79
CA GLU A 68 -18.08 -8.48 -6.77
C GLU A 68 -16.66 -8.12 -7.19
N PRO A 69 -15.72 -9.06 -7.10
CA PRO A 69 -14.38 -8.84 -7.65
C PRO A 69 -14.55 -8.57 -9.14
N GLU A 70 -14.07 -7.43 -9.60
CA GLU A 70 -14.03 -7.17 -11.04
C GLU A 70 -13.22 -8.29 -11.70
N PRO A 71 -13.77 -8.96 -12.75
CA PRO A 71 -13.10 -10.07 -13.37
C PRO A 71 -11.84 -9.57 -14.08
N ASP A 72 -10.68 -9.79 -13.51
CA ASP A 72 -9.42 -9.73 -14.24
C ASP A 72 -9.21 -11.10 -14.89
N THR A 73 -9.35 -11.09 -16.19
CA THR A 73 -8.91 -12.08 -17.20
C THR A 73 -8.38 -13.43 -16.71
N VAL A 74 -9.16 -14.47 -17.08
CA VAL A 74 -8.80 -15.84 -17.45
C VAL A 74 -8.32 -16.83 -16.37
N GLU A 75 -9.16 -17.83 -16.15
CA GLU A 75 -8.99 -19.22 -15.65
C GLU A 75 -8.34 -19.53 -14.28
N ASN A 76 -7.57 -18.63 -13.68
CA ASN A 76 -7.07 -18.79 -12.29
C ASN A 76 -7.60 -17.71 -11.34
N ALA A 77 -8.53 -16.89 -11.82
CA ALA A 77 -9.02 -15.71 -11.12
C ALA A 77 -10.07 -16.04 -10.04
N GLU A 78 -10.89 -17.07 -10.23
CA GLU A 78 -12.01 -17.33 -9.35
C GLU A 78 -11.60 -17.69 -7.90
N ILE A 79 -10.54 -18.49 -7.74
CA ILE A 79 -10.05 -18.85 -6.39
C ILE A 79 -9.28 -17.70 -5.74
N LYS A 80 -8.53 -16.91 -6.55
CA LYS A 80 -7.78 -15.76 -6.05
C LYS A 80 -8.68 -14.57 -5.70
N THR A 81 -9.78 -14.37 -6.42
CA THR A 81 -10.70 -13.25 -6.20
C THR A 81 -11.60 -13.43 -4.98
N ALA A 82 -12.10 -14.64 -4.72
CA ALA A 82 -12.84 -14.94 -3.49
C ALA A 82 -11.97 -14.70 -2.24
N ASN A 83 -10.73 -15.21 -2.26
CA ASN A 83 -9.79 -15.02 -1.16
C ASN A 83 -9.34 -13.56 -0.99
N ARG A 84 -9.32 -12.78 -2.06
CA ARG A 84 -8.91 -11.37 -2.04
C ARG A 84 -9.91 -10.47 -1.32
N GLY A 85 -11.21 -10.64 -1.58
CA GLY A 85 -12.28 -9.92 -0.90
C GLY A 85 -12.30 -10.20 0.60
N ASP A 86 -12.16 -11.47 0.98
CA ASP A 86 -12.15 -11.89 2.37
C ASP A 86 -10.92 -11.37 3.13
N ALA A 87 -9.75 -11.32 2.50
CA ALA A 87 -8.53 -10.81 3.10
C ALA A 87 -8.59 -9.28 3.35
N VAL A 88 -9.11 -8.49 2.40
CA VAL A 88 -9.34 -7.04 2.60
C VAL A 88 -10.33 -6.82 3.72
N TYR A 89 -11.42 -7.60 3.74
CA TYR A 89 -12.45 -7.50 4.77
C TYR A 89 -11.87 -7.84 6.15
N ALA A 90 -11.13 -8.93 6.28
CA ALA A 90 -10.52 -9.34 7.55
C ALA A 90 -9.55 -8.28 8.06
N SER A 91 -8.68 -7.75 7.21
CA SER A 91 -7.72 -6.69 7.54
C SER A 91 -8.40 -5.41 8.02
N SER A 92 -9.47 -4.97 7.33
CA SER A 92 -10.22 -3.75 7.69
C SER A 92 -10.99 -3.87 9.01
N HIS A 93 -11.24 -5.09 9.47
CA HIS A 93 -11.98 -5.37 10.71
C HIS A 93 -11.07 -5.74 11.89
N TYR A 94 -9.76 -5.65 11.73
CA TYR A 94 -8.85 -5.79 12.86
C TYR A 94 -9.08 -4.68 13.90
N ALA A 95 -9.17 -5.05 15.18
CA ALA A 95 -9.46 -4.10 16.25
C ALA A 95 -8.24 -3.20 16.52
N LEU A 96 -8.44 -1.90 16.46
CA LEU A 96 -7.40 -0.89 16.73
C LEU A 96 -7.08 -0.73 18.21
N LEU A 97 -8.07 -1.01 19.06
CA LEU A 97 -7.95 -0.85 20.51
C LEU A 97 -8.18 -2.19 21.21
N PRO A 98 -7.28 -2.59 22.12
CA PRO A 98 -7.48 -3.76 22.96
C PRO A 98 -8.81 -3.65 23.73
N GLY A 99 -9.60 -4.70 23.73
CA GLY A 99 -10.88 -4.75 24.45
C GLY A 99 -12.07 -4.03 23.78
N ASN A 100 -11.88 -3.39 22.61
CA ASN A 100 -12.96 -2.79 21.84
C ASN A 100 -13.02 -3.38 20.42
N PRO A 101 -13.78 -4.46 20.17
CA PRO A 101 -13.83 -5.10 18.86
C PRO A 101 -14.50 -4.24 17.77
N TYR A 102 -15.17 -3.16 18.15
CA TYR A 102 -15.82 -2.24 17.22
C TYR A 102 -14.88 -1.11 16.72
N SER A 103 -13.73 -0.92 17.37
CA SER A 103 -12.74 0.05 16.95
C SER A 103 -11.88 -0.52 15.81
N THR A 104 -12.37 -0.48 14.59
CA THR A 104 -11.69 -1.05 13.42
C THR A 104 -11.33 0.02 12.40
N VAL A 105 -10.39 -0.29 11.49
CA VAL A 105 -10.08 0.60 10.35
C VAL A 105 -11.34 0.90 9.55
N GLY A 106 -12.14 -0.12 9.25
CA GLY A 106 -13.42 0.02 8.56
C GLY A 106 -14.37 0.98 9.27
N ALA A 107 -14.51 0.85 10.60
CA ALA A 107 -15.36 1.76 11.39
C ALA A 107 -14.88 3.21 11.33
N VAL A 108 -13.56 3.44 11.34
CA VAL A 108 -12.99 4.79 11.18
C VAL A 108 -13.28 5.35 9.79
N VAL A 109 -13.10 4.55 8.74
CA VAL A 109 -13.42 4.94 7.35
C VAL A 109 -14.90 5.30 7.22
N ASP A 110 -15.80 4.47 7.73
CA ASP A 110 -17.24 4.73 7.72
C ASP A 110 -17.61 6.03 8.43
N TRP A 111 -16.99 6.26 9.59
CA TRP A 111 -17.19 7.50 10.32
C TRP A 111 -16.71 8.71 9.51
N GLN A 112 -15.54 8.62 8.89
CA GLN A 112 -15.01 9.69 8.05
C GLN A 112 -15.87 9.99 6.83
N ILE A 113 -16.38 8.96 6.15
CA ILE A 113 -17.33 9.13 5.02
C ILE A 113 -18.56 9.90 5.46
N LYS A 114 -19.13 9.57 6.64
CA LYS A 114 -20.37 10.16 7.14
C LYS A 114 -20.20 11.57 7.69
N HIS A 115 -19.07 11.84 8.34
CA HIS A 115 -18.89 13.05 9.16
C HIS A 115 -17.83 14.02 8.66
N HIS A 116 -16.95 13.60 7.75
CA HIS A 116 -15.86 14.42 7.24
C HIS A 116 -15.97 14.66 5.73
N LYS A 117 -16.60 15.78 5.35
CA LYS A 117 -16.88 16.13 3.93
C LYS A 117 -15.64 16.13 3.01
N GLY A 118 -14.45 16.38 3.55
CA GLY A 118 -13.20 16.39 2.80
C GLY A 118 -12.54 15.03 2.62
N PHE A 119 -13.04 13.97 3.28
CA PHE A 119 -12.38 12.66 3.28
C PHE A 119 -12.38 12.02 1.89
N VAL A 120 -13.55 11.88 1.28
CA VAL A 120 -13.68 11.24 -0.05
C VAL A 120 -12.93 12.02 -1.14
N PRO A 121 -13.08 13.37 -1.25
CA PRO A 121 -12.26 14.16 -2.17
C PRO A 121 -10.76 14.01 -1.96
N ALA A 122 -10.28 13.99 -0.70
CA ALA A 122 -8.86 13.79 -0.40
C ALA A 122 -8.38 12.40 -0.80
N PHE A 123 -9.17 11.35 -0.56
CA PHE A 123 -8.88 9.99 -1.00
C PHE A 123 -8.76 9.93 -2.52
N ILE A 124 -9.72 10.46 -3.27
CA ILE A 124 -9.69 10.51 -4.74
C ILE A 124 -8.43 11.23 -5.23
N SER A 125 -8.13 12.39 -4.64
CA SER A 125 -6.92 13.15 -4.95
C SER A 125 -5.65 12.33 -4.70
N SER A 126 -5.59 11.58 -3.60
CA SER A 126 -4.46 10.71 -3.30
C SER A 126 -4.28 9.61 -4.35
N ILE A 127 -5.35 8.97 -4.79
CA ILE A 127 -5.26 7.94 -5.84
C ILE A 127 -4.84 8.53 -7.20
N ARG A 128 -5.33 9.72 -7.53
CA ARG A 128 -5.03 10.39 -8.81
C ARG A 128 -3.58 10.87 -8.92
N TYR A 129 -3.03 11.39 -7.83
CA TYR A 129 -1.78 12.16 -7.87
C TYR A 129 -0.63 11.56 -7.06
N ALA A 130 -0.89 10.61 -6.18
CA ALA A 130 0.19 9.94 -5.48
C ALA A 130 0.96 8.98 -6.43
N PRO A 131 2.28 8.88 -6.27
CA PRO A 131 3.13 8.00 -7.08
C PRO A 131 2.98 6.55 -6.61
N VAL A 132 1.81 5.93 -6.86
CA VAL A 132 1.50 4.57 -6.40
C VAL A 132 1.82 3.49 -7.43
N HIS A 133 1.86 3.86 -8.73
CA HIS A 133 2.01 2.90 -9.82
C HIS A 133 3.26 3.14 -10.66
N SER A 134 3.98 2.08 -10.98
CA SER A 134 5.02 2.05 -12.03
C SER A 134 6.13 3.09 -11.89
N GLU A 135 6.52 3.45 -10.67
CA GLU A 135 7.58 4.41 -10.36
C GLU A 135 9.00 3.79 -10.41
N HIS A 136 9.19 2.77 -11.22
CA HIS A 136 10.46 2.01 -11.34
C HIS A 136 11.67 2.92 -11.62
N ALA A 137 11.50 3.93 -12.47
CA ALA A 137 12.60 4.86 -12.79
C ALA A 137 13.10 5.59 -11.53
N ARG A 138 12.18 6.04 -10.68
CA ARG A 138 12.49 6.75 -9.44
C ARG A 138 13.12 5.82 -8.39
N TRP A 139 12.62 4.59 -8.31
CA TRP A 139 13.19 3.59 -7.43
C TRP A 139 14.60 3.16 -7.87
N ARG A 140 14.91 3.15 -9.18
CA ARG A 140 16.28 2.95 -9.67
C ARG A 140 17.23 4.08 -9.25
N ILE A 141 16.76 5.33 -9.26
CA ILE A 141 17.54 6.46 -8.73
C ILE A 141 17.83 6.27 -7.24
N LEU A 142 16.84 5.83 -6.46
CA LEU A 142 17.04 5.50 -5.05
C LEU A 142 18.11 4.40 -4.88
N GLY A 143 18.03 3.32 -5.65
CA GLY A 143 19.01 2.23 -5.63
C GLY A 143 20.43 2.70 -5.96
N GLN A 144 20.59 3.55 -6.99
CA GLN A 144 21.86 4.15 -7.35
C GLN A 144 22.43 5.03 -6.24
N ASN A 145 21.57 5.83 -5.60
CA ASN A 145 21.96 6.69 -4.48
C ASN A 145 22.45 5.86 -3.29
N ILE A 146 21.75 4.78 -2.93
CA ILE A 146 22.17 3.87 -1.86
C ILE A 146 23.52 3.25 -2.19
N ALA A 147 23.71 2.71 -3.39
CA ALA A 147 24.95 2.11 -3.82
C ALA A 147 26.14 3.10 -3.78
N ASN A 148 25.90 4.37 -4.11
CA ASN A 148 26.92 5.43 -4.05
C ASN A 148 27.25 5.83 -2.60
N ILE A 149 26.25 5.92 -1.73
CA ILE A 149 26.40 6.25 -0.32
C ILE A 149 27.14 5.13 0.42
N THR A 150 26.85 3.87 0.09
CA THR A 150 27.47 2.69 0.72
C THR A 150 28.99 2.63 0.45
N LYS A 151 29.45 3.22 -0.68
CA LYS A 151 30.88 3.35 -0.99
C LYS A 151 31.58 4.46 -0.19
N GLY A 152 30.82 5.33 0.48
CA GLY A 152 31.29 6.43 1.31
C GLY A 152 30.91 6.26 2.78
N SER A 153 30.98 7.38 3.54
CA SER A 153 30.63 7.41 4.98
C SER A 153 29.12 7.62 5.25
N GLY A 154 28.27 7.43 4.25
CA GLY A 154 26.82 7.65 4.36
C GLY A 154 26.13 6.65 5.29
N LYS A 155 24.98 7.08 5.87
CA LYS A 155 24.28 6.35 6.92
C LYS A 155 23.22 5.37 6.40
N LEU A 156 22.60 5.66 5.24
CA LEU A 156 21.61 4.78 4.64
C LEU A 156 22.31 3.62 3.92
N LYS A 157 22.21 2.43 4.46
CA LYS A 157 22.87 1.23 3.91
C LYS A 157 21.96 0.40 3.03
N ARG A 158 20.67 0.33 3.36
CA ARG A 158 19.66 -0.44 2.63
C ARG A 158 18.24 0.01 2.96
N VAL A 159 17.30 -0.43 2.14
CA VAL A 159 15.85 -0.26 2.35
C VAL A 159 15.29 -1.53 2.97
N TYR A 160 14.45 -1.42 3.97
CA TYR A 160 13.67 -2.50 4.52
C TYR A 160 12.23 -2.39 4.02
N ILE A 161 11.68 -3.47 3.48
CA ILE A 161 10.31 -3.51 2.96
C ILE A 161 9.55 -4.58 3.73
N VAL A 162 8.47 -4.18 4.40
CA VAL A 162 7.57 -5.07 5.14
C VAL A 162 6.31 -5.28 4.32
N LEU A 163 5.94 -6.53 4.09
CA LEU A 163 4.81 -6.94 3.26
C LEU A 163 3.91 -7.89 4.05
N GLY A 164 2.60 -7.73 3.92
CA GLY A 164 1.66 -8.74 4.37
C GLY A 164 1.63 -9.91 3.40
N GLU A 165 1.62 -11.14 3.93
CA GLU A 165 1.59 -12.34 3.09
C GLU A 165 0.33 -12.42 2.23
N THR A 166 -0.81 -12.03 2.81
CA THR A 166 -2.14 -12.12 2.19
C THR A 166 -2.65 -10.78 1.69
N ASP A 167 -1.77 -9.76 1.55
CA ASP A 167 -2.15 -8.44 1.05
C ASP A 167 -2.65 -8.53 -0.40
N PRO A 168 -3.92 -8.20 -0.66
CA PRO A 168 -4.50 -8.31 -1.99
C PRO A 168 -4.20 -7.09 -2.87
N ILE A 169 -3.68 -5.99 -2.28
CA ILE A 169 -3.37 -4.73 -2.97
C ILE A 169 -1.90 -4.71 -3.35
N ILE A 170 -1.04 -5.04 -2.39
CA ILE A 170 0.40 -5.08 -2.56
C ILE A 170 0.84 -6.53 -2.75
N VAL A 171 0.86 -7.00 -3.99
CA VAL A 171 1.23 -8.38 -4.32
C VAL A 171 2.71 -8.59 -4.01
N LYS A 172 3.00 -9.31 -2.91
CA LYS A 172 4.35 -9.44 -2.34
C LYS A 172 5.40 -9.88 -3.36
N ASP A 173 5.09 -10.89 -4.17
CA ASP A 173 6.06 -11.47 -5.11
C ASP A 173 6.46 -10.48 -6.20
N GLU A 174 5.52 -9.68 -6.69
CA GLU A 174 5.78 -8.62 -7.68
C GLU A 174 6.61 -7.48 -7.07
N ILE A 175 6.26 -7.05 -5.86
CA ILE A 175 7.03 -6.00 -5.17
C ILE A 175 8.45 -6.47 -4.87
N ILE A 176 8.65 -7.72 -4.46
CA ILE A 176 9.98 -8.28 -4.22
C ILE A 176 10.80 -8.30 -5.51
N GLU A 177 10.21 -8.76 -6.61
CA GLU A 177 10.86 -8.79 -7.93
C GLU A 177 11.25 -7.39 -8.38
N ASP A 178 10.27 -6.46 -8.47
CA ASP A 178 10.46 -5.11 -8.97
C ASP A 178 11.40 -4.28 -8.07
N ALA A 179 11.31 -4.44 -6.74
CA ALA A 179 12.20 -3.74 -5.82
C ALA A 179 13.64 -4.25 -5.91
N ARG A 180 13.86 -5.56 -6.07
CA ARG A 180 15.21 -6.11 -6.30
C ARG A 180 15.81 -5.61 -7.61
N GLU A 181 15.01 -5.56 -8.68
CA GLU A 181 15.46 -5.00 -9.95
C GLU A 181 15.82 -3.52 -9.83
N CYS A 182 14.99 -2.72 -9.16
CA CYS A 182 15.18 -1.27 -9.09
C CYS A 182 16.27 -0.85 -8.10
N LEU A 183 16.30 -1.46 -6.92
CA LEU A 183 17.20 -1.06 -5.83
C LEU A 183 18.54 -1.80 -5.87
N GLY A 184 18.57 -2.96 -6.51
CA GLY A 184 19.67 -3.92 -6.40
C GLY A 184 19.51 -4.85 -5.19
N SER A 185 19.69 -6.15 -5.38
CA SER A 185 19.44 -7.18 -4.37
C SER A 185 20.21 -6.99 -3.06
N GLY A 186 21.39 -6.35 -3.10
CA GLY A 186 22.19 -6.06 -1.90
C GLY A 186 21.74 -4.83 -1.10
N ASN A 187 20.86 -4.01 -1.68
CA ASN A 187 20.40 -2.74 -1.10
C ASN A 187 18.99 -2.81 -0.50
N VAL A 188 18.34 -3.97 -0.53
CA VAL A 188 16.97 -4.15 -0.04
C VAL A 188 16.85 -5.44 0.77
N GLU A 189 16.12 -5.36 1.88
CA GLU A 189 15.70 -6.51 2.69
C GLU A 189 14.17 -6.55 2.78
N PHE A 190 13.62 -7.75 2.82
CA PHE A 190 12.19 -7.98 2.90
C PHE A 190 11.83 -8.74 4.16
N GLU A 191 10.78 -8.29 4.81
CA GLU A 191 10.06 -9.02 5.84
C GLU A 191 8.65 -9.31 5.33
N VAL A 192 8.34 -10.58 5.14
CA VAL A 192 6.99 -11.03 4.81
C VAL A 192 6.32 -11.53 6.07
N VAL A 193 5.29 -10.81 6.52
CA VAL A 193 4.57 -11.12 7.75
C VAL A 193 3.45 -12.11 7.46
N ILE A 194 3.60 -13.30 7.98
CA ILE A 194 2.69 -14.44 7.72
C ILE A 194 1.28 -14.14 8.26
N GLY A 195 0.29 -14.39 7.42
CA GLY A 195 -1.14 -14.20 7.74
C GLY A 195 -1.58 -12.74 7.86
N ALA A 196 -0.70 -11.76 7.63
CA ALA A 196 -1.07 -10.35 7.64
C ALA A 196 -1.60 -9.89 6.28
N GLY A 197 -2.60 -9.01 6.29
CA GLY A 197 -3.17 -8.36 5.11
C GLY A 197 -2.53 -7.00 4.80
N HIS A 198 -3.34 -6.10 4.19
CA HIS A 198 -2.88 -4.76 3.81
C HIS A 198 -2.59 -3.87 5.01
N GLU A 199 -3.34 -4.03 6.09
CA GLU A 199 -3.17 -3.25 7.32
C GLU A 199 -2.09 -3.84 8.25
N VAL A 200 -1.03 -4.39 7.66
CA VAL A 200 0.05 -5.10 8.38
C VAL A 200 0.65 -4.26 9.52
N ALA A 201 0.73 -2.94 9.37
CA ALA A 201 1.21 -2.04 10.41
C ALA A 201 0.32 -2.03 11.68
N ILE A 202 -0.95 -2.35 11.51
CA ILE A 202 -1.94 -2.42 12.61
C ILE A 202 -2.03 -3.84 13.13
N GLU A 203 -2.14 -4.82 12.22
CA GLU A 203 -2.29 -6.22 12.57
C GLU A 203 -1.07 -6.81 13.28
N ARG A 204 0.13 -6.30 12.95
CA ARG A 204 1.43 -6.84 13.36
C ARG A 204 2.40 -5.72 13.78
N ALA A 205 1.94 -4.83 14.63
CA ALA A 205 2.74 -3.69 15.11
C ALA A 205 4.10 -4.11 15.71
N ASP A 206 4.15 -5.23 16.43
CA ASP A 206 5.39 -5.74 17.04
C ASP A 206 6.43 -6.15 15.97
N ASP A 207 5.98 -6.74 14.86
CA ASP A 207 6.86 -7.08 13.74
C ASP A 207 7.44 -5.82 13.10
N ILE A 208 6.62 -4.78 12.95
CA ILE A 208 7.09 -3.49 12.43
C ILE A 208 8.12 -2.86 13.37
N VAL A 209 7.87 -2.87 14.68
CA VAL A 209 8.81 -2.35 15.69
C VAL A 209 10.14 -3.10 15.64
N ARG A 210 10.11 -4.43 15.51
CA ARG A 210 11.31 -5.26 15.36
C ARG A 210 12.11 -4.89 14.11
N VAL A 211 11.46 -4.72 12.96
CA VAL A 211 12.13 -4.29 11.72
C VAL A 211 12.72 -2.88 11.85
N LEU A 212 11.99 -1.96 12.47
CA LEU A 212 12.47 -0.61 12.73
C LEU A 212 13.73 -0.63 13.61
N GLY A 213 13.75 -1.45 14.67
CA GLY A 213 14.92 -1.63 15.53
C GLY A 213 16.15 -2.10 14.76
N THR A 214 15.97 -3.09 13.90
CA THR A 214 17.03 -3.59 13.02
C THR A 214 17.50 -2.52 12.03
N ALA A 215 16.58 -1.83 11.37
CA ALA A 215 16.90 -0.81 10.36
C ALA A 215 17.65 0.40 10.94
N LEU A 216 17.35 0.75 12.19
CA LEU A 216 17.94 1.89 12.88
C LEU A 216 19.13 1.51 13.78
N HIS A 217 19.52 0.22 13.81
CA HIS A 217 20.57 -0.29 14.70
C HIS A 217 20.32 0.08 16.18
N MET A 218 19.08 -0.08 16.65
CA MET A 218 18.67 0.27 18.00
C MET A 218 18.91 -0.85 19.01
N TRP A 219 19.15 -2.07 18.57
CA TRP A 219 19.56 -3.29 19.30
C TRP A 219 20.56 -4.13 18.53
#